data_f6650dd49c41762cc808710db4db05cc
#
_entry.id   f6650dd49c41762cc808710db4db05cc
#
_cell.length_a   1.000
_cell.length_b   1.000
_cell.length_c   1.000
_cell.angle_alpha   90.00
_cell.angle_beta   90.00
_cell.angle_gamma   90.00
#
_symmetry.space_group_name_H-M   'P 1'
#
loop_
_entity.id
_entity.type
_entity.pdbx_description
1 polymer ?
#
loop_
_entity_poly.entity_id
_entity_poly.type
_entity_poly.pdbx_seq_one_letter_code
_entity_poly.pdbx_strand_id
1 'polypeptide(L)'
;MAATASALDRDAPAPGFDLPGVDGRRWTRDAVVGPYGLLVMFICNHCPYVLAVVDRIVRDAQVLQGAGIGVVAISSNDAVAYPEDSFERMRAFADHHGFTFPYLYDESQAVARAYGAVCTPDFFGYNRALALQYRGRLDASGRQPAPPDVRRELYEAMAEVARSG
;
A
#
# COMPACT_ATOMS: atom_id res chain seq x y z
N MET A 1 -9.82 -2.40 14.09
CA MET A 1 -10.21 -3.49 13.19
C MET A 1 -10.03 -3.02 11.75
N ALA A 2 -9.31 -3.77 10.98
CA ALA A 2 -9.21 -3.44 9.56
C ALA A 2 -10.59 -3.56 8.93
N ALA A 3 -11.04 -2.50 8.26
CA ALA A 3 -12.29 -2.56 7.53
C ALA A 3 -12.13 -3.54 6.37
N THR A 4 -13.00 -4.52 6.30
CA THR A 4 -13.08 -5.34 5.11
C THR A 4 -13.71 -4.50 4.01
N ALA A 5 -13.17 -4.59 2.80
CA ALA A 5 -13.79 -3.96 1.66
C ALA A 5 -15.23 -4.49 1.57
N SER A 6 -16.18 -3.58 1.58
CA SER A 6 -17.60 -3.95 1.60
C SER A 6 -18.02 -4.66 0.33
N ALA A 7 -17.40 -4.35 -0.79
CA ALA A 7 -17.59 -5.01 -2.06
C ALA A 7 -16.39 -4.71 -2.93
N LEU A 8 -15.82 -5.74 -3.51
CA LEU A 8 -14.79 -5.54 -4.51
C LEU A 8 -15.47 -5.07 -5.79
N ASP A 9 -15.20 -3.82 -6.18
CA ASP A 9 -15.60 -3.32 -7.48
C ASP A 9 -14.57 -3.81 -8.49
N ARG A 10 -14.68 -5.08 -8.84
CA ARG A 10 -13.71 -5.73 -9.72
C ARG A 10 -13.65 -4.97 -11.04
N ASP A 11 -12.41 -4.82 -11.50
CA ASP A 11 -12.07 -4.12 -12.74
C ASP A 11 -12.27 -2.60 -12.69
N ALA A 12 -12.54 -2.02 -11.52
CA ALA A 12 -12.52 -0.57 -11.37
C ALA A 12 -11.12 -0.03 -11.70
N PRO A 13 -11.02 1.06 -12.48
CA PRO A 13 -9.71 1.60 -12.85
C PRO A 13 -9.00 2.24 -11.67
N ALA A 14 -7.67 2.10 -11.62
CA ALA A 14 -6.86 2.77 -10.60
C ALA A 14 -6.87 4.28 -10.84
N PRO A 15 -7.27 5.10 -9.86
CA PRO A 15 -7.13 6.55 -9.98
C PRO A 15 -5.68 6.96 -10.16
N GLY A 16 -5.44 8.01 -10.94
CA GLY A 16 -4.12 8.59 -11.09
C GLY A 16 -3.71 9.39 -9.87
N PHE A 17 -2.42 9.62 -9.72
CA PHE A 17 -1.87 10.50 -8.70
C PHE A 17 -0.55 11.09 -9.15
N ASP A 18 -0.15 12.17 -8.48
CA ASP A 18 1.14 12.81 -8.64
C ASP A 18 1.50 13.40 -7.28
N LEU A 19 2.35 12.72 -6.53
CA LEU A 19 2.61 13.02 -5.12
C LEU A 19 4.11 13.09 -4.83
N PRO A 20 4.51 13.90 -3.84
CA PRO A 20 5.90 13.94 -3.41
C PRO A 20 6.25 12.67 -2.61
N GLY A 21 7.41 12.12 -2.93
CA GLY A 21 7.98 10.97 -2.21
C GLY A 21 9.04 11.39 -1.23
N VAL A 22 9.26 10.56 -0.21
CA VAL A 22 10.27 10.82 0.83
C VAL A 22 11.69 10.80 0.26
N ASP A 23 11.88 10.26 -0.94
CA ASP A 23 13.17 10.25 -1.64
C ASP A 23 13.48 11.58 -2.37
N GLY A 24 12.60 12.57 -2.23
CA GLY A 24 12.76 13.86 -2.88
C GLY A 24 12.25 13.92 -4.31
N ARG A 25 11.64 12.84 -4.80
CA ARG A 25 11.10 12.76 -6.16
C ARG A 25 9.59 12.79 -6.12
N ARG A 26 8.98 13.25 -7.21
CA ARG A 26 7.53 13.10 -7.40
C ARG A 26 7.27 11.81 -8.15
N TRP A 27 6.19 11.15 -7.77
CA TRP A 27 5.82 9.86 -8.35
C TRP A 27 4.38 9.91 -8.84
N THR A 28 4.17 9.38 -10.04
CA THR A 28 2.84 9.20 -10.60
C THR A 28 2.47 7.72 -10.62
N ARG A 29 1.18 7.43 -10.76
CA ARG A 29 0.72 6.05 -10.94
C ARG A 29 1.47 5.37 -12.07
N ASP A 30 1.61 6.04 -13.20
CA ASP A 30 2.24 5.44 -14.39
C ASP A 30 3.74 5.22 -14.21
N ALA A 31 4.38 5.99 -13.32
CA ALA A 31 5.80 5.80 -13.01
C ALA A 31 6.04 4.60 -12.09
N VAL A 32 5.07 4.21 -11.27
CA VAL A 32 5.25 3.10 -10.32
C VAL A 32 4.68 1.78 -10.81
N VAL A 33 3.73 1.79 -11.75
CA VAL A 33 3.13 0.54 -12.23
C VAL A 33 4.19 -0.37 -12.82
N GLY A 34 4.15 -1.66 -12.44
CA GLY A 34 5.06 -2.65 -13.00
C GLY A 34 4.49 -3.30 -14.27
N PRO A 35 5.32 -4.10 -14.95
CA PRO A 35 4.87 -4.76 -16.19
C PRO A 35 3.71 -5.73 -15.98
N TYR A 36 3.51 -6.21 -14.75
CA TYR A 36 2.45 -7.19 -14.46
C TYR A 36 1.41 -6.70 -13.48
N GLY A 37 1.52 -5.50 -12.97
CA GLY A 37 0.48 -4.93 -12.11
C GLY A 37 1.00 -3.89 -11.13
N LEU A 38 0.11 -3.50 -10.20
CA LEU A 38 0.38 -2.43 -9.25
C LEU A 38 -0.28 -2.76 -7.90
N LEU A 39 0.46 -2.54 -6.82
CA LEU A 39 -0.05 -2.59 -5.46
C LEU A 39 0.04 -1.20 -4.85
N VAL A 40 -1.10 -0.63 -4.46
CA VAL A 40 -1.19 0.66 -3.76
C VAL A 40 -1.58 0.40 -2.31
N MET A 41 -0.78 0.92 -1.37
CA MET A 41 -0.99 0.71 0.05
C MET A 41 -1.18 2.05 0.74
N PHE A 42 -2.30 2.22 1.47
CA PHE A 42 -2.51 3.38 2.32
C PHE A 42 -2.08 3.03 3.73
N ILE A 43 -1.02 3.67 4.20
CA ILE A 43 -0.44 3.44 5.53
C ILE A 43 -0.12 4.76 6.20
N CYS A 44 0.27 4.70 7.48
CA CYS A 44 0.77 5.87 8.21
C CYS A 44 1.85 5.41 9.18
N ASN A 45 2.56 6.35 9.80
CA ASN A 45 3.73 6.03 10.62
C ASN A 45 3.37 5.57 12.04
N HIS A 46 2.18 5.90 12.53
CA HIS A 46 1.84 5.67 13.94
C HIS A 46 0.71 4.65 14.16
N CYS A 47 0.07 4.18 13.08
CA CYS A 47 -1.07 3.27 13.22
C CYS A 47 -0.63 1.91 13.79
N PRO A 48 -1.21 1.45 14.91
CA PRO A 48 -0.85 0.15 15.48
C PRO A 48 -1.06 -1.01 14.52
N TYR A 49 -2.05 -0.95 13.65
CA TYR A 49 -2.30 -1.99 12.65
C TYR A 49 -1.21 -2.02 11.58
N VAL A 50 -0.64 -0.87 11.24
CA VAL A 50 0.49 -0.80 10.31
C VAL A 50 1.77 -1.30 10.99
N LEU A 51 2.04 -0.81 12.20
CA LEU A 51 3.25 -1.20 12.94
C LEU A 51 3.32 -2.70 13.19
N ALA A 52 2.16 -3.33 13.42
CA ALA A 52 2.10 -4.77 13.64
C ALA A 52 2.51 -5.59 12.41
N VAL A 53 2.36 -5.04 11.20
CA VAL A 53 2.55 -5.79 9.95
C VAL A 53 3.63 -5.22 9.03
N VAL A 54 4.26 -4.10 9.38
CA VAL A 54 5.16 -3.38 8.47
C VAL A 54 6.30 -4.26 7.96
N ASP A 55 6.87 -5.12 8.80
CA ASP A 55 7.96 -5.99 8.37
C ASP A 55 7.49 -7.01 7.34
N ARG A 56 6.26 -7.51 7.50
CA ARG A 56 5.67 -8.43 6.52
C ARG A 56 5.28 -7.72 5.23
N ILE A 57 4.84 -6.45 5.32
CA ILE A 57 4.60 -5.62 4.14
C ILE A 57 5.89 -5.50 3.32
N VAL A 58 6.99 -5.16 3.96
CA VAL A 58 8.29 -5.00 3.27
C VAL A 58 8.73 -6.31 2.64
N ARG A 59 8.62 -7.41 3.38
CA ARG A 59 8.97 -8.75 2.86
C ARG A 59 8.16 -9.09 1.61
N ASP A 60 6.85 -8.94 1.68
CA ASP A 60 5.97 -9.30 0.56
C ASP A 60 6.17 -8.35 -0.63
N ALA A 61 6.37 -7.06 -0.36
CA ALA A 61 6.64 -6.07 -1.40
C ALA A 61 7.89 -6.41 -2.20
N GLN A 62 8.98 -6.80 -1.53
CA GLN A 62 10.21 -7.16 -2.21
C GLN A 62 10.01 -8.32 -3.18
N VAL A 63 9.29 -9.36 -2.74
CA VAL A 63 9.01 -10.52 -3.59
C VAL A 63 8.12 -10.14 -4.77
N LEU A 64 7.08 -9.34 -4.53
CA LEU A 64 6.17 -8.89 -5.59
C LEU A 64 6.87 -7.99 -6.60
N GLN A 65 7.76 -7.10 -6.15
CA GLN A 65 8.56 -6.27 -7.05
C GLN A 65 9.44 -7.13 -7.95
N GLY A 66 10.04 -8.18 -7.40
CA GLY A 66 10.80 -9.15 -8.19
C GLY A 66 9.96 -9.91 -9.20
N ALA A 67 8.66 -10.02 -8.98
CA ALA A 67 7.71 -10.65 -9.89
C ALA A 67 7.10 -9.68 -10.92
N GLY A 68 7.51 -8.42 -10.90
CA GLY A 68 7.03 -7.42 -11.87
C GLY A 68 5.80 -6.62 -11.44
N ILE A 69 5.47 -6.65 -10.14
CA ILE A 69 4.41 -5.81 -9.56
C ILE A 69 5.04 -4.52 -9.05
N GLY A 70 4.57 -3.37 -9.52
CA GLY A 70 4.95 -2.09 -8.94
C GLY A 70 4.30 -1.94 -7.57
N VAL A 71 5.02 -1.38 -6.60
CA VAL A 71 4.51 -1.20 -5.23
C VAL A 71 4.71 0.25 -4.81
N VAL A 72 3.69 0.84 -4.21
CA VAL A 72 3.75 2.20 -3.68
C VAL A 72 2.96 2.28 -2.38
N ALA A 73 3.46 3.04 -1.42
CA ALA A 73 2.75 3.35 -0.18
C ALA A 73 2.42 4.84 -0.15
N ILE A 74 1.24 5.17 0.36
CA ILE A 74 0.73 6.55 0.42
C ILE A 74 0.23 6.80 1.83
N SER A 75 0.67 7.92 2.43
CA SER A 75 0.13 8.41 3.68
C SER A 75 -0.75 9.63 3.41
N SER A 76 -2.00 9.56 3.86
CA SER A 76 -2.97 10.65 3.73
C SER A 76 -3.41 11.19 5.09
N ASN A 77 -2.66 10.89 6.15
CA ASN A 77 -2.99 11.34 7.49
C ASN A 77 -2.69 12.83 7.67
N ASP A 78 -3.47 13.47 8.53
CA ASP A 78 -3.29 14.88 8.87
C ASP A 78 -2.08 15.05 9.79
N ALA A 79 -0.97 15.55 9.24
CA ALA A 79 0.26 15.74 9.98
C ALA A 79 0.17 16.88 11.00
N VAL A 80 -0.82 17.77 10.90
CA VAL A 80 -1.06 18.81 11.91
C VAL A 80 -1.68 18.19 13.16
N ALA A 81 -2.69 17.35 12.98
CA ALA A 81 -3.33 16.63 14.09
C ALA A 81 -2.44 15.51 14.63
N TYR A 82 -1.63 14.89 13.77
CA TYR A 82 -0.76 13.76 14.10
C TYR A 82 0.67 14.04 13.62
N PRO A 83 1.47 14.78 14.40
CA PRO A 83 2.85 15.11 13.98
C PRO A 83 3.73 13.91 13.68
N GLU A 84 3.40 12.74 14.23
CA GLU A 84 4.08 11.48 13.93
C GLU A 84 3.98 11.09 12.46
N ASP A 85 3.00 11.62 11.73
CA ASP A 85 2.78 11.35 10.31
C ASP A 85 3.29 12.47 9.40
N SER A 86 4.15 13.34 9.90
CA SER A 86 4.78 14.40 9.10
C SER A 86 5.62 13.78 7.98
N PHE A 87 5.87 14.56 6.93
CA PHE A 87 6.69 14.13 5.80
C PHE A 87 8.10 13.72 6.24
N GLU A 88 8.68 14.47 7.18
CA GLU A 88 10.00 14.15 7.75
C GLU A 88 9.98 12.81 8.50
N ARG A 89 8.92 12.56 9.27
CA ARG A 89 8.75 11.29 9.97
C ARG A 89 8.50 10.14 9.03
N MET A 90 7.82 10.38 7.90
CA MET A 90 7.65 9.37 6.86
C MET A 90 9.01 8.92 6.31
N ARG A 91 9.92 9.87 6.08
CA ARG A 91 11.28 9.54 5.61
C ARG A 91 12.01 8.65 6.62
N ALA A 92 11.96 9.03 7.89
CA ALA A 92 12.59 8.25 8.95
C ALA A 92 11.96 6.84 9.06
N PHE A 93 10.66 6.75 8.92
CA PHE A 93 9.93 5.48 8.97
C PHE A 93 10.34 4.57 7.82
N ALA A 94 10.40 5.09 6.61
CA ALA A 94 10.81 4.33 5.43
C ALA A 94 12.25 3.82 5.56
N ASP A 95 13.15 4.68 6.05
CA ASP A 95 14.56 4.30 6.26
C ASP A 95 14.69 3.23 7.33
N HIS A 96 13.99 3.41 8.45
CA HIS A 96 14.05 2.47 9.58
C HIS A 96 13.55 1.08 9.20
N HIS A 97 12.49 1.00 8.40
CA HIS A 97 11.89 -0.29 8.02
C HIS A 97 12.41 -0.84 6.69
N GLY A 98 13.34 -0.15 6.04
CA GLY A 98 13.96 -0.62 4.81
C GLY A 98 12.99 -0.71 3.63
N PHE A 99 12.14 0.30 3.45
CA PHE A 99 11.20 0.33 2.33
C PHE A 99 11.92 0.22 1.00
N THR A 100 11.50 -0.70 0.16
CA THR A 100 12.02 -0.90 -1.20
C THR A 100 11.13 -0.24 -2.25
N PHE A 101 10.10 0.47 -1.83
CA PHE A 101 9.08 1.10 -2.67
C PHE A 101 8.94 2.57 -2.28
N PRO A 102 8.42 3.42 -3.19
CA PRO A 102 8.18 4.82 -2.86
C PRO A 102 7.15 4.97 -1.74
N TYR A 103 7.38 5.95 -0.86
CA TYR A 103 6.45 6.33 0.18
C TYR A 103 6.04 7.78 -0.05
N LEU A 104 4.78 8.02 -0.38
CA LEU A 104 4.27 9.28 -0.90
C LEU A 104 3.34 9.97 0.09
N TYR A 105 3.33 11.30 0.06
CA TYR A 105 2.49 12.10 0.94
C TYR A 105 1.31 12.72 0.19
N ASP A 106 0.10 12.34 0.59
CA ASP A 106 -1.17 12.86 0.07
C ASP A 106 -1.74 13.88 1.06
N GLU A 107 -1.15 15.07 1.06
CA GLU A 107 -1.46 16.11 2.05
C GLU A 107 -2.93 16.51 2.03
N SER A 108 -3.52 16.65 0.85
CA SER A 108 -4.93 17.05 0.69
C SER A 108 -5.91 15.93 0.95
N GLN A 109 -5.44 14.68 1.04
CA GLN A 109 -6.26 13.48 1.16
C GLN A 109 -7.10 13.19 -0.09
N ALA A 110 -6.84 13.89 -1.19
CA ALA A 110 -7.60 13.74 -2.42
C ALA A 110 -7.41 12.36 -3.03
N VAL A 111 -6.19 11.80 -2.97
CA VAL A 111 -5.89 10.48 -3.53
C VAL A 111 -6.58 9.39 -2.71
N ALA A 112 -6.52 9.47 -1.38
CA ALA A 112 -7.24 8.52 -0.52
C ALA A 112 -8.72 8.51 -0.84
N ARG A 113 -9.32 9.69 -1.02
CA ARG A 113 -10.74 9.79 -1.37
C ARG A 113 -11.02 9.20 -2.74
N ALA A 114 -10.15 9.44 -3.72
CA ALA A 114 -10.32 8.91 -5.07
C ALA A 114 -10.29 7.38 -5.09
N TYR A 115 -9.43 6.78 -4.25
CA TYR A 115 -9.35 5.32 -4.13
C TYR A 115 -10.47 4.73 -3.27
N GLY A 116 -11.11 5.56 -2.44
CA GLY A 116 -12.08 5.08 -1.47
C GLY A 116 -11.42 4.41 -0.27
N ALA A 117 -10.19 4.80 0.06
CA ALA A 117 -9.49 4.28 1.23
C ALA A 117 -10.20 4.71 2.50
N VAL A 118 -10.45 3.77 3.42
CA VAL A 118 -11.24 4.02 4.63
C VAL A 118 -10.49 3.74 5.92
N CYS A 119 -9.32 3.12 5.84
CA CYS A 119 -8.53 2.75 7.01
C CYS A 119 -7.05 2.63 6.62
N THR A 120 -6.20 2.43 7.62
CA THR A 120 -4.81 2.04 7.42
C THR A 120 -4.54 0.77 8.23
N PRO A 121 -3.85 -0.22 7.69
CA PRO A 121 -3.48 -0.32 6.28
C PRO A 121 -4.70 -0.68 5.40
N ASP A 122 -4.72 -0.15 4.18
CA ASP A 122 -5.72 -0.49 3.19
C ASP A 122 -5.00 -0.79 1.87
N PHE A 123 -5.24 -1.95 1.28
CA PHE A 123 -4.47 -2.45 0.15
C PHE A 123 -5.34 -2.56 -1.10
N PHE A 124 -4.83 -2.04 -2.21
CA PHE A 124 -5.52 -2.06 -3.51
C PHE A 124 -4.58 -2.68 -4.54
N GLY A 125 -4.95 -3.83 -5.08
CA GLY A 125 -4.15 -4.54 -6.07
C GLY A 125 -4.78 -4.47 -7.45
N TYR A 126 -3.97 -4.12 -8.44
CA TYR A 126 -4.41 -3.92 -9.83
C TYR A 126 -3.59 -4.80 -10.77
N ASN A 127 -4.21 -5.24 -11.86
CA ASN A 127 -3.49 -5.93 -12.91
C ASN A 127 -2.74 -4.93 -13.81
N ARG A 128 -2.05 -5.42 -14.84
CA ARG A 128 -1.26 -4.54 -15.72
C ARG A 128 -2.12 -3.55 -16.52
N ALA A 129 -3.41 -3.82 -16.67
CA ALA A 129 -4.36 -2.90 -17.28
C ALA A 129 -4.90 -1.88 -16.28
N LEU A 130 -4.40 -1.87 -15.02
CA LEU A 130 -4.83 -1.01 -13.93
C LEU A 130 -6.31 -1.22 -13.57
N ALA A 131 -6.78 -2.45 -13.69
CA ALA A 131 -8.10 -2.86 -13.26
C ALA A 131 -8.01 -3.56 -11.90
N LEU A 132 -8.88 -3.18 -10.96
CA LEU A 132 -8.83 -3.65 -9.57
C LEU A 132 -9.08 -5.16 -9.49
N GLN A 133 -8.16 -5.87 -8.85
CA GLN A 133 -8.24 -7.33 -8.66
C GLN A 133 -8.31 -7.73 -7.20
N TYR A 134 -7.78 -6.90 -6.30
CA TYR A 134 -7.76 -7.19 -4.87
C TYR A 134 -7.94 -5.90 -4.08
N ARG A 135 -8.76 -5.95 -3.05
CA ARG A 135 -8.85 -4.91 -2.03
C ARG A 135 -9.02 -5.58 -0.67
N GLY A 136 -8.28 -5.12 0.32
CA GLY A 136 -8.46 -5.65 1.66
C GLY A 136 -7.23 -5.51 2.53
N ARG A 137 -7.00 -6.53 3.34
CA ARG A 137 -5.95 -6.57 4.37
C ARG A 137 -4.75 -7.39 3.89
N LEU A 138 -3.65 -7.27 4.65
CA LEU A 138 -2.45 -8.09 4.41
C LEU A 138 -2.74 -9.57 4.70
N ASP A 139 -3.27 -9.84 5.89
CA ASP A 139 -3.66 -11.17 6.35
C ASP A 139 -4.63 -11.05 7.53
N ALA A 140 -4.99 -12.18 8.12
CA ALA A 140 -5.98 -12.25 9.19
C ALA A 140 -5.45 -11.85 10.56
N SER A 141 -4.15 -11.59 10.72
CA SER A 141 -3.54 -11.34 12.01
C SER A 141 -3.93 -10.00 12.66
N GLY A 142 -4.28 -9.00 11.86
CA GLY A 142 -4.62 -7.67 12.37
C GLY A 142 -3.45 -7.06 13.13
N ARG A 143 -3.68 -6.69 14.40
CA ARG A 143 -2.64 -6.17 15.29
C ARG A 143 -1.83 -7.25 16.00
N GLN A 144 -2.25 -8.49 15.93
CA GLN A 144 -1.61 -9.59 16.64
C GLN A 144 -0.42 -10.13 15.86
N PRO A 145 0.57 -10.72 16.54
CA PRO A 145 1.63 -11.43 15.85
C PRO A 145 1.04 -12.52 14.95
N ALA A 146 1.55 -12.62 13.74
CA ALA A 146 1.08 -13.63 12.80
C ALA A 146 1.59 -15.01 13.20
N PRO A 147 0.72 -16.03 13.25
CA PRO A 147 1.20 -17.41 13.37
C PRO A 147 2.02 -17.78 12.12
N PRO A 148 2.96 -18.76 12.25
CA PRO A 148 3.80 -19.15 11.12
C PRO A 148 3.02 -19.63 9.90
N ASP A 149 1.81 -20.18 10.12
CA ASP A 149 0.96 -20.73 9.07
C ASP A 149 -0.13 -19.75 8.60
N VAL A 150 -0.06 -18.47 8.98
CA VAL A 150 -1.05 -17.48 8.53
C VAL A 150 -1.05 -17.40 7.01
N ARG A 151 -2.26 -17.40 6.43
CA ARG A 151 -2.39 -17.26 4.99
C ARG A 151 -2.02 -15.85 4.56
N ARG A 152 -1.11 -15.75 3.60
CA ARG A 152 -0.64 -14.48 3.04
C ARG A 152 -1.61 -14.00 1.97
N GLU A 153 -2.78 -13.52 2.39
CA GLU A 153 -3.91 -13.21 1.49
C GLU A 153 -3.55 -12.22 0.39
N LEU A 154 -2.95 -11.10 0.77
CA LEU A 154 -2.54 -10.08 -0.20
C LEU A 154 -1.48 -10.62 -1.15
N TYR A 155 -0.45 -11.25 -0.61
CA TYR A 155 0.65 -11.79 -1.40
C TYR A 155 0.14 -12.81 -2.41
N GLU A 156 -0.70 -13.77 -1.96
CA GLU A 156 -1.24 -14.80 -2.84
C GLU A 156 -2.07 -14.20 -3.97
N ALA A 157 -2.89 -13.20 -3.67
CA ALA A 157 -3.71 -12.52 -4.67
C ALA A 157 -2.84 -11.81 -5.71
N MET A 158 -1.82 -11.09 -5.27
CA MET A 158 -0.96 -10.35 -6.19
C MET A 158 0.01 -11.25 -6.95
N ALA A 159 0.43 -12.35 -6.36
CA ALA A 159 1.23 -13.36 -7.07
C ALA A 159 0.42 -13.98 -8.21
N GLU A 160 -0.87 -14.22 -7.99
CA GLU A 160 -1.77 -14.69 -9.05
C GLU A 160 -1.93 -13.66 -10.16
N VAL A 161 -2.08 -12.38 -9.80
CA VAL A 161 -2.13 -11.29 -10.77
C VAL A 161 -0.87 -11.26 -11.63
N ALA A 162 0.30 -11.45 -11.02
CA ALA A 162 1.58 -11.47 -11.75
C ALA A 162 1.66 -12.62 -12.74
N ARG A 163 1.04 -13.77 -12.41
CA ARG A 163 1.04 -14.94 -13.31
C ARG A 163 0.04 -14.79 -14.45
N SER A 164 -1.13 -14.25 -14.16
CA SER A 164 -2.23 -14.24 -15.13
C SER A 164 -2.38 -12.90 -15.86
N GLY A 165 -1.80 -11.84 -15.34
CA GLY A 165 -1.95 -10.50 -15.88
C GLY A 165 -3.28 -9.89 -15.57
#